data_421008d02d902f93dfd187466ddca57e
#
_entry.id   421008d02d902f93dfd187466ddca57e
#
_cell.length_a   1.000
_cell.length_b   1.000
_cell.length_c   1.000
_cell.angle_alpha   90.00
_cell.angle_beta   90.00
_cell.angle_gamma   90.00
#
_symmetry.space_group_name_H-M   'P 1'
#
loop_
_entity.id
_entity.type
_entity.pdbx_description
1 polymer ?
#
loop_
_entity_poly.entity_id
_entity_poly.type
_entity_poly.pdbx_seq_one_letter_code
_entity_poly.pdbx_strand_id
1 'polypeptide(L)'
;WQYSTDNGATWAPFGTPTDAAARLLRSSDMVRFVPAADFAGTATITYRAWDRSSGTVGSTADLSTATSYGANKAVANGDETAFSAAKQTATITVAAVNDAPVLNAAAPTFTGITEDDTSNAGQTVAAILGTSVTDADSGAASGIALTSLSAGNGKWQYSLNAGSSWTNVGTVSASSALLLRSTDLLRFVPDTKNATAATVTLKAWDQTGATAGQQGNKVSTASSGGTSPFSTASDTASITVTAVNDAPVLGTPANLAGISEDATNNAGQTVSSLLGSAMSDVDSG
;
A
#
# COMPACT_ATOMS: atom_id res chain seq x y z
N TRP A 1 25.89 14.45 10.20
CA TRP A 1 27.23 14.78 9.71
C TRP A 1 28.32 14.22 10.64
N GLN A 2 29.40 13.69 10.04
CA GLN A 2 30.56 13.15 10.73
C GLN A 2 31.84 13.67 10.05
N TYR A 3 32.93 13.72 10.81
CA TYR A 3 34.24 14.08 10.31
C TYR A 3 35.30 13.06 10.74
N SER A 4 36.39 12.99 9.99
CA SER A 4 37.57 12.17 10.29
C SER A 4 38.84 13.02 10.11
N THR A 5 39.79 12.91 11.06
CA THR A 5 41.08 13.55 11.01
C THR A 5 42.26 12.57 10.78
N ASP A 6 41.90 11.28 10.53
CA ASP A 6 42.84 10.16 10.35
C ASP A 6 42.56 9.42 9.01
N ASN A 7 42.19 10.17 7.98
CA ASN A 7 41.92 9.67 6.63
C ASN A 7 40.84 8.59 6.57
N GLY A 8 39.75 8.73 7.37
CA GLY A 8 38.61 7.84 7.38
C GLY A 8 38.73 6.59 8.24
N ALA A 9 39.83 6.43 8.98
CA ALA A 9 40.02 5.30 9.89
C ALA A 9 39.01 5.36 11.06
N THR A 10 38.79 6.56 11.61
CA THR A 10 37.75 6.78 12.62
C THR A 10 36.85 7.97 12.25
N TRP A 11 35.59 7.93 12.71
CA TRP A 11 34.60 8.96 12.45
C TRP A 11 33.95 9.45 13.73
N ALA A 12 33.96 10.78 13.91
CA ALA A 12 33.31 11.45 15.04
C ALA A 12 32.13 12.29 14.58
N PRO A 13 31.06 12.40 15.36
CA PRO A 13 29.95 13.26 15.04
C PRO A 13 30.33 14.74 15.15
N PHE A 14 29.79 15.58 14.25
CA PHE A 14 29.96 17.04 14.39
C PHE A 14 29.23 17.60 15.61
N GLY A 15 28.20 16.93 16.11
CA GLY A 15 27.27 17.52 17.07
C GLY A 15 26.45 18.65 16.43
N THR A 16 26.29 19.74 17.15
CA THR A 16 25.61 20.97 16.70
C THR A 16 26.59 22.12 16.57
N PRO A 17 27.39 22.19 15.47
CA PRO A 17 28.38 23.27 15.31
C PRO A 17 27.64 24.60 15.13
N THR A 18 28.17 25.63 15.76
CA THR A 18 27.73 27.02 15.68
C THR A 18 28.91 27.92 15.46
N ASP A 19 28.72 29.23 15.22
CA ASP A 19 29.82 30.19 15.17
C ASP A 19 30.58 30.25 16.52
N ALA A 20 29.92 30.00 17.65
CA ALA A 20 30.57 29.93 18.98
C ALA A 20 31.31 28.60 19.26
N ALA A 21 31.08 27.57 18.44
CA ALA A 21 31.65 26.24 18.58
C ALA A 21 31.89 25.60 17.20
N ALA A 22 32.62 26.28 16.34
CA ALA A 22 32.92 25.79 14.99
C ALA A 22 34.00 24.71 15.04
N ARG A 23 33.81 23.58 14.38
CA ARG A 23 34.77 22.48 14.28
C ARG A 23 35.90 22.83 13.32
N LEU A 24 37.18 22.72 13.75
CA LEU A 24 38.35 23.01 12.95
C LEU A 24 38.85 21.76 12.22
N LEU A 25 38.85 21.79 10.89
CA LEU A 25 39.30 20.68 10.03
C LEU A 25 40.29 21.18 8.99
N ARG A 26 41.32 20.35 8.71
CA ARG A 26 42.31 20.59 7.63
C ARG A 26 41.68 20.25 6.26
N SER A 27 42.30 20.74 5.21
CA SER A 27 41.95 20.38 3.84
C SER A 27 42.12 18.88 3.53
N SER A 28 42.92 18.15 4.32
CA SER A 28 43.13 16.70 4.24
C SER A 28 42.14 15.89 5.07
N ASP A 29 41.35 16.52 5.94
CA ASP A 29 40.39 15.85 6.79
C ASP A 29 39.10 15.54 5.98
N MET A 30 38.36 14.52 6.39
CA MET A 30 37.21 14.05 5.64
C MET A 30 35.89 14.41 6.34
N VAL A 31 34.86 14.67 5.55
CA VAL A 31 33.51 14.95 6.03
C VAL A 31 32.54 14.02 5.32
N ARG A 32 31.58 13.46 6.04
CA ARG A 32 30.50 12.66 5.46
C ARG A 32 29.15 12.98 6.09
N PHE A 33 28.10 12.82 5.31
CA PHE A 33 26.74 12.74 5.80
C PHE A 33 26.33 11.27 5.92
N VAL A 34 25.74 10.91 7.04
CA VAL A 34 25.13 9.60 7.26
C VAL A 34 23.64 9.87 7.42
N PRO A 35 22.82 9.52 6.43
CA PRO A 35 21.37 9.72 6.54
C PRO A 35 20.78 8.84 7.65
N ALA A 36 19.69 9.31 8.25
CA ALA A 36 18.82 8.43 9.02
C ALA A 36 18.13 7.43 8.08
N ALA A 37 17.56 6.36 8.64
CA ALA A 37 16.70 5.47 7.85
C ALA A 37 15.58 6.29 7.18
N ASP A 38 15.25 5.93 5.95
CA ASP A 38 14.17 6.49 5.13
C ASP A 38 14.31 8.01 4.85
N PHE A 39 15.49 8.58 5.10
CA PHE A 39 15.76 9.99 4.81
C PHE A 39 16.09 10.18 3.32
N ALA A 40 15.23 10.89 2.62
CA ALA A 40 15.50 11.44 1.29
C ALA A 40 15.41 12.96 1.32
N GLY A 41 16.23 13.64 0.53
CA GLY A 41 16.24 15.09 0.48
C GLY A 41 17.63 15.70 0.45
N THR A 42 17.76 16.92 0.97
CA THR A 42 19.04 17.64 0.99
C THR A 42 19.52 17.87 2.41
N ALA A 43 20.83 17.70 2.61
CA ALA A 43 21.51 18.09 3.84
C ALA A 43 22.61 19.11 3.51
N THR A 44 22.82 20.07 4.40
CA THR A 44 23.78 21.16 4.18
C THR A 44 24.78 21.25 5.31
N ILE A 45 26.00 21.72 4.98
CA ILE A 45 27.02 22.12 5.94
C ILE A 45 27.52 23.51 5.56
N THR A 46 27.53 24.41 6.55
CA THR A 46 28.04 25.78 6.36
C THR A 46 29.43 25.87 6.99
N TYR A 47 30.35 26.50 6.31
CA TYR A 47 31.76 26.60 6.73
C TYR A 47 32.38 27.95 6.40
N ARG A 48 33.53 28.20 7.07
CA ARG A 48 34.49 29.29 6.76
C ARG A 48 35.84 28.70 6.40
N ALA A 49 36.63 29.40 5.63
CA ALA A 49 38.03 29.04 5.43
C ALA A 49 38.81 29.27 6.72
N TRP A 50 39.77 28.40 6.98
CA TRP A 50 40.69 28.44 8.10
C TRP A 50 42.14 28.24 7.61
N ASP A 51 43.02 29.21 7.89
CA ASP A 51 44.41 29.21 7.44
C ASP A 51 45.39 28.47 8.41
N ARG A 52 44.87 28.05 9.56
CA ARG A 52 45.61 27.31 10.61
C ARG A 52 46.63 28.13 11.37
N SER A 53 46.63 29.48 11.24
CA SER A 53 47.53 30.35 12.03
C SER A 53 47.19 30.35 13.53
N SER A 54 45.97 29.95 13.89
CA SER A 54 45.51 29.71 15.27
C SER A 54 44.56 28.53 15.35
N GLY A 55 44.36 27.96 16.55
CA GLY A 55 43.48 26.82 16.79
C GLY A 55 44.16 25.46 16.60
N THR A 56 43.49 24.38 16.96
CA THR A 56 43.96 22.99 16.87
C THR A 56 43.03 22.14 16.07
N VAL A 57 43.55 21.31 15.17
CA VAL A 57 42.78 20.37 14.36
C VAL A 57 41.87 19.48 15.24
N GLY A 58 40.62 19.29 14.87
CA GLY A 58 39.66 18.49 15.60
C GLY A 58 39.07 19.17 16.84
N SER A 59 39.59 20.33 17.26
CA SER A 59 39.00 21.13 18.36
C SER A 59 37.85 22.02 17.86
N THR A 60 37.21 22.74 18.76
CA THR A 60 36.26 23.81 18.45
C THR A 60 36.89 25.20 18.66
N ALA A 61 36.43 26.17 17.86
CA ALA A 61 36.77 27.58 18.01
C ALA A 61 35.51 28.44 18.08
N ASP A 62 35.56 29.51 18.88
CA ASP A 62 34.50 30.51 18.91
C ASP A 62 34.80 31.59 17.84
N LEU A 63 33.95 31.65 16.85
CA LEU A 63 33.98 32.62 15.73
C LEU A 63 32.94 33.72 15.91
N SER A 64 32.17 33.72 17.03
CA SER A 64 31.12 34.68 17.31
C SER A 64 31.64 35.95 18.05
N THR A 65 32.73 35.80 18.80
CA THR A 65 33.33 36.88 19.58
C THR A 65 34.45 37.56 18.83
N ALA A 66 34.39 38.88 18.76
CA ALA A 66 35.45 39.68 18.20
C ALA A 66 36.70 39.66 19.10
N THR A 67 37.83 39.23 18.56
CA THR A 67 39.15 39.38 19.21
C THR A 67 39.83 40.61 18.68
N SER A 68 40.43 41.41 19.57
CA SER A 68 41.23 42.57 19.18
C SER A 68 42.55 42.10 18.57
N TYR A 69 42.72 42.27 17.27
CA TYR A 69 43.98 42.09 16.57
C TYR A 69 44.48 43.46 16.08
N GLY A 70 45.67 43.88 16.48
CA GLY A 70 46.26 45.17 16.07
C GLY A 70 45.61 46.39 16.69
N ALA A 71 46.07 47.59 16.29
CA ALA A 71 45.57 48.85 16.83
C ALA A 71 44.11 49.12 16.40
N ASN A 72 43.13 48.79 17.30
CA ASN A 72 41.76 49.28 17.28
C ASN A 72 40.74 48.53 16.41
N LYS A 73 40.93 47.29 16.02
CA LYS A 73 39.91 46.53 15.30
C LYS A 73 39.54 45.23 15.98
N ALA A 74 38.33 45.13 16.50
CA ALA A 74 37.79 43.89 17.05
C ALA A 74 36.98 43.15 15.97
N VAL A 75 37.50 42.04 15.44
CA VAL A 75 36.82 41.20 14.42
C VAL A 75 36.87 39.73 14.86
N ALA A 76 35.76 39.05 14.70
CA ALA A 76 35.67 37.62 15.01
C ALA A 76 36.23 36.76 13.86
N ASN A 77 36.27 37.31 12.66
CA ASN A 77 36.68 36.64 11.44
C ASN A 77 36.96 37.68 10.33
N GLY A 78 37.80 37.33 9.38
CA GLY A 78 38.34 38.24 8.37
C GLY A 78 39.57 38.99 8.83
N ASP A 79 40.08 39.92 8.04
CA ASP A 79 41.31 40.71 8.27
C ASP A 79 42.52 39.84 8.70
N GLU A 80 43.11 40.11 9.86
CA GLU A 80 44.27 39.41 10.43
C GLU A 80 43.93 38.16 11.25
N THR A 81 42.63 37.70 11.21
CA THR A 81 42.22 36.48 11.92
C THR A 81 42.45 35.24 11.07
N ALA A 82 42.54 34.06 11.73
CA ALA A 82 42.71 32.76 11.06
C ALA A 82 41.52 32.33 10.21
N PHE A 83 40.38 33.08 10.19
CA PHE A 83 39.11 32.66 9.61
C PHE A 83 38.58 33.67 8.60
N SER A 84 38.02 33.16 7.48
CA SER A 84 37.41 34.03 6.47
C SER A 84 36.20 34.78 7.01
N ALA A 85 35.99 36.02 6.55
CA ALA A 85 34.78 36.78 6.83
C ALA A 85 33.55 36.14 6.15
N ALA A 86 33.70 35.61 4.93
CA ALA A 86 32.64 34.97 4.20
C ALA A 86 32.35 33.55 4.70
N LYS A 87 31.07 33.17 4.66
CA LYS A 87 30.59 31.79 4.84
C LYS A 87 30.22 31.19 3.48
N GLN A 88 30.40 29.90 3.36
CA GLN A 88 29.90 29.11 2.23
C GLN A 88 29.10 27.91 2.73
N THR A 89 28.20 27.43 1.90
CA THR A 89 27.36 26.26 2.20
C THR A 89 27.56 25.21 1.13
N ALA A 90 27.91 24.00 1.57
CA ALA A 90 27.91 22.81 0.72
C ALA A 90 26.64 21.99 0.96
N THR A 91 26.11 21.42 -0.10
CA THR A 91 24.89 20.63 -0.09
C THR A 91 25.17 19.22 -0.59
N ILE A 92 24.56 18.22 0.05
CA ILE A 92 24.49 16.85 -0.43
C ILE A 92 23.03 16.49 -0.65
N THR A 93 22.71 15.81 -1.75
CA THR A 93 21.39 15.26 -2.02
C THR A 93 21.40 13.76 -1.74
N VAL A 94 20.44 13.31 -0.94
CA VAL A 94 20.16 11.89 -0.69
C VAL A 94 18.96 11.52 -1.54
N ALA A 95 19.16 10.62 -2.49
CA ALA A 95 18.10 10.14 -3.36
C ALA A 95 17.15 9.22 -2.59
N ALA A 96 15.85 9.33 -2.86
CA ALA A 96 14.87 8.39 -2.34
C ALA A 96 15.10 7.00 -2.96
N VAL A 97 14.90 5.99 -2.14
CA VAL A 97 14.84 4.57 -2.54
C VAL A 97 13.48 4.09 -2.07
N ASN A 98 12.74 3.41 -2.95
CA ASN A 98 11.42 2.90 -2.60
C ASN A 98 11.50 1.91 -1.44
N ASP A 99 10.63 2.06 -0.47
CA ASP A 99 10.33 1.07 0.55
C ASP A 99 9.00 0.38 0.22
N ALA A 100 8.93 -0.93 0.45
CA ALA A 100 7.69 -1.66 0.17
C ALA A 100 6.61 -1.34 1.20
N PRO A 101 5.33 -1.24 0.79
CA PRO A 101 4.23 -1.02 1.72
C PRO A 101 4.13 -2.14 2.74
N VAL A 102 3.77 -1.80 3.96
CA VAL A 102 3.49 -2.75 5.05
C VAL A 102 1.99 -2.95 5.14
N LEU A 103 1.55 -4.20 4.93
CA LEU A 103 0.16 -4.62 5.07
C LEU A 103 -0.03 -5.34 6.40
N ASN A 104 -0.88 -4.78 7.26
CA ASN A 104 -1.31 -5.42 8.50
C ASN A 104 -2.61 -6.18 8.22
N ALA A 105 -2.57 -7.51 8.26
CA ALA A 105 -3.73 -8.35 7.95
C ALA A 105 -4.87 -8.06 8.94
N ALA A 106 -6.03 -7.67 8.42
CA ALA A 106 -7.22 -7.28 9.19
C ALA A 106 -8.45 -8.11 8.82
N ALA A 107 -8.34 -9.02 7.84
CA ALA A 107 -9.44 -9.80 7.28
C ALA A 107 -10.67 -8.93 6.95
N PRO A 108 -10.53 -7.91 6.09
CA PRO A 108 -11.60 -6.97 5.81
C PRO A 108 -12.81 -7.66 5.19
N THR A 109 -13.98 -7.09 5.43
CA THR A 109 -15.23 -7.58 4.85
C THR A 109 -15.87 -6.55 3.95
N PHE A 110 -16.35 -6.99 2.80
CA PHE A 110 -17.25 -6.18 1.98
C PHE A 110 -18.61 -6.05 2.66
N THR A 111 -19.35 -5.01 2.32
CA THR A 111 -20.76 -4.93 2.68
C THR A 111 -21.50 -6.12 2.11
N GLY A 112 -22.23 -6.86 2.95
CA GLY A 112 -23.04 -7.99 2.53
C GLY A 112 -24.12 -7.57 1.53
N ILE A 113 -24.45 -8.47 0.63
CA ILE A 113 -25.47 -8.29 -0.42
C ILE A 113 -26.41 -9.50 -0.41
N THR A 114 -27.54 -9.41 -1.11
CA THR A 114 -28.39 -10.56 -1.41
C THR A 114 -27.99 -11.19 -2.75
N GLU A 115 -28.44 -12.40 -3.01
CA GLU A 115 -28.17 -13.08 -4.29
C GLU A 115 -28.84 -12.38 -5.50
N ASP A 116 -29.85 -11.53 -5.29
CA ASP A 116 -30.50 -10.74 -6.32
C ASP A 116 -29.76 -9.41 -6.62
N ASP A 117 -28.79 -9.01 -5.79
CA ASP A 117 -28.12 -7.71 -5.92
C ASP A 117 -27.01 -7.75 -6.98
N THR A 118 -27.39 -8.00 -8.22
CA THR A 118 -26.45 -8.10 -9.36
C THR A 118 -25.92 -6.75 -9.85
N SER A 119 -26.52 -5.64 -9.41
CA SER A 119 -26.19 -4.28 -9.84
C SER A 119 -25.58 -3.42 -8.73
N ASN A 120 -25.06 -4.03 -7.66
CA ASN A 120 -24.46 -3.30 -6.56
C ASN A 120 -23.29 -2.40 -7.02
N ALA A 121 -23.09 -1.30 -6.28
CA ALA A 121 -22.09 -0.28 -6.60
C ALA A 121 -20.64 -0.73 -6.32
N GLY A 122 -20.44 -1.84 -5.60
CA GLY A 122 -19.13 -2.27 -5.12
C GLY A 122 -18.56 -1.34 -4.05
N GLN A 123 -17.29 -1.52 -3.75
CA GLN A 123 -16.57 -0.70 -2.78
C GLN A 123 -15.22 -0.29 -3.35
N THR A 124 -14.72 0.89 -2.95
CA THR A 124 -13.37 1.32 -3.31
C THR A 124 -12.33 0.47 -2.61
N VAL A 125 -11.19 0.27 -3.27
CA VAL A 125 -10.03 -0.39 -2.66
C VAL A 125 -9.63 0.31 -1.36
N ALA A 126 -9.70 1.65 -1.31
CA ALA A 126 -9.44 2.41 -0.09
C ALA A 126 -10.38 2.02 1.07
N ALA A 127 -11.67 1.82 0.79
CA ALA A 127 -12.64 1.40 1.82
C ALA A 127 -12.36 -0.04 2.31
N ILE A 128 -11.89 -0.92 1.44
CA ILE A 128 -11.50 -2.30 1.79
C ILE A 128 -10.24 -2.31 2.65
N LEU A 129 -9.22 -1.53 2.28
CA LEU A 129 -7.96 -1.46 3.01
C LEU A 129 -8.11 -0.73 4.36
N GLY A 130 -8.97 0.31 4.44
CA GLY A 130 -9.06 1.16 5.62
C GLY A 130 -7.69 1.72 6.01
N THR A 131 -7.24 1.42 7.23
CA THR A 131 -5.94 1.84 7.78
C THR A 131 -4.92 0.71 7.85
N SER A 132 -5.15 -0.41 7.17
CA SER A 132 -4.29 -1.59 7.25
C SER A 132 -2.95 -1.46 6.51
N VAL A 133 -2.78 -0.44 5.67
CA VAL A 133 -1.55 -0.21 4.89
C VAL A 133 -0.82 1.03 5.40
N THR A 134 0.48 0.86 5.64
CA THR A 134 1.42 1.95 5.93
C THR A 134 2.61 1.86 5.00
N ASP A 135 3.31 2.97 4.79
CA ASP A 135 4.49 3.06 3.95
C ASP A 135 5.50 4.01 4.60
N ALA A 136 6.80 3.72 4.48
CA ALA A 136 7.87 4.59 4.96
C ALA A 136 8.07 5.78 4.02
N ASP A 137 7.74 5.63 2.73
CA ASP A 137 7.86 6.69 1.75
C ASP A 137 6.78 7.75 1.93
N SER A 138 7.18 8.99 2.15
CA SER A 138 6.26 10.11 2.31
C SER A 138 5.42 10.33 1.07
N GLY A 139 4.10 10.25 1.23
CA GLY A 139 3.16 10.45 0.12
C GLY A 139 3.01 9.25 -0.81
N ALA A 140 3.45 8.06 -0.38
CA ALA A 140 3.24 6.83 -1.14
C ALA A 140 1.76 6.62 -1.50
N ALA A 141 1.50 6.28 -2.75
CA ALA A 141 0.16 5.95 -3.19
C ALA A 141 -0.22 4.55 -2.72
N SER A 142 -1.48 4.30 -2.39
CA SER A 142 -1.95 2.99 -1.99
C SER A 142 -2.82 2.33 -3.06
N GLY A 143 -2.71 1.02 -3.14
CA GLY A 143 -3.49 0.15 -4.02
C GLY A 143 -3.37 -1.30 -3.58
N ILE A 144 -3.89 -2.20 -4.38
CA ILE A 144 -3.81 -3.64 -4.17
C ILE A 144 -3.36 -4.39 -5.42
N ALA A 145 -2.73 -5.53 -5.18
CA ALA A 145 -2.51 -6.58 -6.17
C ALA A 145 -3.35 -7.81 -5.76
N LEU A 146 -4.39 -8.13 -6.52
CA LEU A 146 -5.23 -9.31 -6.28
C LEU A 146 -4.49 -10.56 -6.76
N THR A 147 -4.14 -11.45 -5.82
CA THR A 147 -3.31 -12.64 -6.08
C THR A 147 -4.10 -13.95 -6.10
N SER A 148 -5.31 -13.97 -5.54
CA SER A 148 -6.20 -15.13 -5.55
C SER A 148 -7.63 -14.66 -5.36
N LEU A 149 -8.58 -15.49 -5.77
CA LEU A 149 -10.01 -15.28 -5.49
C LEU A 149 -10.75 -16.62 -5.42
N SER A 150 -11.84 -16.61 -4.64
CA SER A 150 -12.90 -17.58 -4.69
C SER A 150 -14.18 -16.85 -5.09
N ALA A 151 -14.85 -17.33 -6.12
CA ALA A 151 -16.05 -16.69 -6.64
C ALA A 151 -17.35 -17.35 -6.13
N GLY A 152 -17.28 -18.54 -5.48
CA GLY A 152 -18.49 -19.25 -5.08
C GLY A 152 -19.52 -19.31 -6.21
N ASN A 153 -20.75 -18.91 -5.92
CA ASN A 153 -21.84 -18.80 -6.89
C ASN A 153 -21.95 -17.38 -7.46
N GLY A 154 -20.92 -16.94 -8.22
CA GLY A 154 -20.91 -15.61 -8.82
C GLY A 154 -19.58 -15.25 -9.48
N LYS A 155 -19.31 -13.96 -9.56
CA LYS A 155 -18.08 -13.45 -10.19
C LYS A 155 -17.63 -12.14 -9.58
N TRP A 156 -16.31 -11.95 -9.51
CA TRP A 156 -15.70 -10.68 -9.13
C TRP A 156 -15.53 -9.77 -10.34
N GLN A 157 -15.87 -8.50 -10.17
CA GLN A 157 -15.69 -7.45 -11.18
C GLN A 157 -14.99 -6.23 -10.57
N TYR A 158 -14.23 -5.51 -11.40
CA TYR A 158 -13.61 -4.25 -11.03
C TYR A 158 -13.97 -3.13 -12.00
N SER A 159 -13.85 -1.89 -11.54
CA SER A 159 -14.03 -0.68 -12.34
C SER A 159 -12.89 0.29 -12.09
N LEU A 160 -12.33 0.84 -13.18
CA LEU A 160 -11.27 1.87 -13.16
C LEU A 160 -11.83 3.28 -13.38
N ASN A 161 -13.15 3.42 -13.53
CA ASN A 161 -13.85 4.65 -13.90
C ASN A 161 -15.08 4.92 -13.02
N ALA A 162 -14.91 4.71 -11.71
CA ALA A 162 -15.93 4.98 -10.69
C ALA A 162 -17.29 4.30 -10.94
N GLY A 163 -17.26 3.06 -11.46
CA GLY A 163 -18.47 2.26 -11.67
C GLY A 163 -19.18 2.49 -13.02
N SER A 164 -18.66 3.37 -13.88
CA SER A 164 -19.26 3.63 -15.20
C SER A 164 -19.19 2.41 -16.12
N SER A 165 -18.17 1.57 -15.97
CA SER A 165 -18.07 0.26 -16.62
C SER A 165 -17.39 -0.75 -15.70
N TRP A 166 -17.70 -2.04 -15.91
CA TRP A 166 -17.23 -3.14 -15.10
C TRP A 166 -16.57 -4.21 -15.95
N THR A 167 -15.44 -4.72 -15.48
CA THR A 167 -14.67 -5.78 -16.13
C THR A 167 -14.54 -6.97 -15.17
N ASN A 168 -14.69 -8.19 -15.67
CA ASN A 168 -14.48 -9.38 -14.86
C ASN A 168 -12.99 -9.50 -14.45
N VAL A 169 -12.73 -9.81 -13.20
CA VAL A 169 -11.36 -10.03 -12.68
C VAL A 169 -10.70 -11.23 -13.40
N GLY A 170 -11.48 -12.27 -13.65
CA GLY A 170 -10.99 -13.51 -14.23
C GLY A 170 -9.97 -14.20 -13.33
N THR A 171 -9.13 -15.04 -13.90
CA THR A 171 -8.12 -15.79 -13.14
C THR A 171 -6.97 -14.86 -12.72
N VAL A 172 -6.60 -14.90 -11.46
CA VAL A 172 -5.44 -14.21 -10.88
C VAL A 172 -4.56 -15.20 -10.09
N SER A 173 -3.30 -14.87 -9.97
CA SER A 173 -2.31 -15.64 -9.18
C SER A 173 -1.18 -14.72 -8.72
N ALA A 174 -0.27 -15.19 -7.90
CA ALA A 174 0.92 -14.42 -7.52
C ALA A 174 1.82 -14.03 -8.72
N SER A 175 1.81 -14.83 -9.81
CA SER A 175 2.54 -14.51 -11.05
C SER A 175 1.72 -13.68 -12.05
N SER A 176 0.43 -13.46 -11.79
CA SER A 176 -0.50 -12.72 -12.65
C SER A 176 -1.56 -12.02 -11.78
N ALA A 177 -1.10 -11.12 -10.91
CA ALA A 177 -1.94 -10.39 -9.96
C ALA A 177 -2.53 -9.13 -10.60
N LEU A 178 -3.83 -8.92 -10.48
CA LEU A 178 -4.51 -7.73 -11.00
C LEU A 178 -4.24 -6.53 -10.09
N LEU A 179 -3.77 -5.43 -10.67
CA LEU A 179 -3.50 -4.18 -9.96
C LEU A 179 -4.70 -3.26 -9.95
N LEU A 180 -5.08 -2.78 -8.76
CA LEU A 180 -6.12 -1.77 -8.56
C LEU A 180 -5.62 -0.67 -7.62
N ARG A 181 -5.89 0.59 -7.97
CA ARG A 181 -5.58 1.77 -7.13
C ARG A 181 -6.60 1.88 -5.99
N SER A 182 -6.28 2.67 -5.00
CA SER A 182 -7.17 2.99 -3.88
C SER A 182 -8.55 3.52 -4.30
N THR A 183 -8.62 4.23 -5.43
CA THR A 183 -9.86 4.82 -5.99
C THR A 183 -10.64 3.87 -6.87
N ASP A 184 -10.06 2.76 -7.31
CA ASP A 184 -10.74 1.78 -8.15
C ASP A 184 -11.75 0.98 -7.33
N LEU A 185 -12.79 0.47 -8.00
CA LEU A 185 -13.88 -0.26 -7.35
C LEU A 185 -13.74 -1.77 -7.58
N LEU A 186 -14.13 -2.53 -6.57
CA LEU A 186 -14.25 -3.97 -6.63
C LEU A 186 -15.66 -4.37 -6.16
N ARG A 187 -16.32 -5.29 -6.86
CA ARG A 187 -17.63 -5.84 -6.48
C ARG A 187 -17.72 -7.33 -6.76
N PHE A 188 -18.60 -7.96 -6.03
CA PHE A 188 -19.07 -9.30 -6.33
C PHE A 188 -20.45 -9.23 -7.01
N VAL A 189 -20.67 -10.02 -8.04
CA VAL A 189 -21.95 -10.17 -8.73
C VAL A 189 -22.39 -11.60 -8.55
N PRO A 190 -23.45 -11.85 -7.75
CA PRO A 190 -23.99 -13.19 -7.49
C PRO A 190 -24.68 -13.78 -8.71
N ASP A 191 -25.08 -15.04 -8.63
CA ASP A 191 -25.72 -15.80 -9.70
C ASP A 191 -27.26 -15.72 -9.70
N THR A 192 -27.85 -14.98 -8.76
CA THR A 192 -29.32 -14.83 -8.54
C THR A 192 -30.03 -16.09 -8.09
N LYS A 193 -29.33 -17.04 -7.47
CA LYS A 193 -29.91 -18.35 -7.13
C LYS A 193 -29.47 -18.92 -5.82
N ASN A 194 -28.30 -18.52 -5.34
CA ASN A 194 -27.70 -19.21 -4.22
C ASN A 194 -26.93 -18.26 -3.31
N ALA A 195 -27.18 -18.37 -2.02
CA ALA A 195 -26.30 -17.80 -1.02
C ALA A 195 -24.88 -18.31 -1.20
N THR A 196 -23.90 -17.47 -0.95
CA THR A 196 -22.49 -17.85 -1.04
C THR A 196 -21.61 -16.98 -0.16
N ALA A 197 -20.41 -17.47 0.11
CA ALA A 197 -19.31 -16.66 0.59
C ALA A 197 -18.22 -16.65 -0.48
N ALA A 198 -17.73 -15.46 -0.81
CA ALA A 198 -16.66 -15.28 -1.78
C ALA A 198 -15.51 -14.49 -1.15
N THR A 199 -14.30 -14.72 -1.65
CA THR A 199 -13.09 -14.10 -1.09
C THR A 199 -12.18 -13.60 -2.19
N VAL A 200 -11.36 -12.60 -1.84
CA VAL A 200 -10.20 -12.16 -2.63
C VAL A 200 -9.00 -12.05 -1.72
N THR A 201 -7.87 -12.58 -2.16
CA THR A 201 -6.58 -12.42 -1.47
C THR A 201 -5.76 -11.35 -2.19
N LEU A 202 -5.17 -10.47 -1.41
CA LEU A 202 -4.48 -9.29 -1.92
C LEU A 202 -3.14 -9.04 -1.21
N LYS A 203 -2.26 -8.32 -1.87
CA LYS A 203 -1.10 -7.62 -1.31
C LYS A 203 -1.32 -6.11 -1.42
N ALA A 204 -0.72 -5.33 -0.54
CA ALA A 204 -0.64 -3.88 -0.74
C ALA A 204 0.30 -3.56 -1.91
N TRP A 205 0.01 -2.48 -2.62
CA TRP A 205 0.75 -1.97 -3.77
C TRP A 205 0.91 -0.45 -3.66
N ASP A 206 2.16 0.04 -3.73
CA ASP A 206 2.51 1.47 -3.60
C ASP A 206 2.51 2.24 -4.92
N GLN A 207 2.25 1.57 -6.05
CA GLN A 207 2.20 2.14 -7.40
C GLN A 207 3.54 2.66 -7.94
N THR A 208 4.66 2.14 -7.45
CA THR A 208 5.99 2.60 -7.82
C THR A 208 6.69 1.70 -8.87
N GLY A 209 7.88 2.14 -9.30
CA GLY A 209 8.77 1.38 -10.17
C GLY A 209 8.13 1.00 -11.51
N ALA A 210 8.40 -0.20 -11.99
CA ALA A 210 7.85 -0.72 -13.25
C ALA A 210 6.33 -0.97 -13.21
N THR A 211 5.70 -0.88 -12.03
CA THR A 211 4.25 -1.06 -11.85
C THR A 211 3.49 0.25 -11.84
N ALA A 212 4.16 1.39 -11.86
CA ALA A 212 3.53 2.71 -11.94
C ALA A 212 2.63 2.81 -13.17
N GLY A 213 1.38 3.25 -12.97
CA GLY A 213 0.41 3.38 -14.05
C GLY A 213 -0.13 2.07 -14.63
N GLN A 214 0.15 0.91 -14.01
CA GLN A 214 -0.26 -0.41 -14.47
C GLN A 214 -1.61 -0.89 -13.91
N GLN A 215 -2.44 0.01 -13.34
CA GLN A 215 -3.78 -0.36 -12.87
C GLN A 215 -4.61 -1.01 -13.99
N GLY A 216 -5.33 -2.06 -13.62
CA GLY A 216 -6.11 -2.88 -14.56
C GLY A 216 -5.29 -3.94 -15.30
N ASN A 217 -3.96 -3.89 -15.23
CA ASN A 217 -3.09 -4.91 -15.80
C ASN A 217 -2.76 -5.99 -14.77
N LYS A 218 -2.32 -7.14 -15.27
CA LYS A 218 -1.85 -8.25 -14.44
C LYS A 218 -0.34 -8.35 -14.50
N VAL A 219 0.28 -8.39 -13.31
CA VAL A 219 1.74 -8.44 -13.13
C VAL A 219 2.15 -9.52 -12.14
N SER A 220 3.43 -9.87 -12.11
CA SER A 220 3.97 -10.78 -11.10
C SER A 220 4.26 -10.02 -9.80
N THR A 221 3.87 -10.59 -8.66
CA THR A 221 4.20 -10.14 -7.30
C THR A 221 5.27 -11.03 -6.65
N ALA A 222 6.07 -11.74 -7.44
CA ALA A 222 7.11 -12.65 -6.93
C ALA A 222 8.18 -11.91 -6.12
N SER A 223 8.53 -10.68 -6.51
CA SER A 223 9.32 -9.77 -5.68
C SER A 223 8.38 -8.99 -4.77
N SER A 224 8.60 -9.07 -3.45
CA SER A 224 7.80 -8.38 -2.45
C SER A 224 8.65 -8.03 -1.23
N GLY A 225 8.34 -6.91 -0.57
CA GLY A 225 9.17 -6.37 0.51
C GLY A 225 10.45 -5.68 0.01
N GLY A 226 11.23 -5.13 0.91
CA GLY A 226 12.43 -4.34 0.60
C GLY A 226 12.08 -3.14 -0.28
N THR A 227 12.68 -3.03 -1.45
CA THR A 227 12.42 -1.95 -2.42
C THR A 227 11.36 -2.30 -3.47
N SER A 228 10.64 -3.40 -3.30
CA SER A 228 9.58 -3.85 -4.20
C SER A 228 8.32 -3.02 -4.02
N PRO A 229 7.48 -2.82 -5.05
CA PRO A 229 6.21 -2.12 -4.92
C PRO A 229 5.12 -2.92 -4.18
N PHE A 230 5.41 -4.12 -3.69
CA PHE A 230 4.42 -5.00 -3.06
C PHE A 230 4.77 -5.36 -1.62
N SER A 231 3.77 -5.39 -0.75
CA SER A 231 3.92 -5.88 0.62
C SER A 231 4.37 -7.34 0.66
N THR A 232 5.16 -7.70 1.67
CA THR A 232 5.49 -9.11 1.95
C THR A 232 4.24 -9.87 2.39
N ALA A 233 3.46 -9.28 3.29
CA ALA A 233 2.21 -9.85 3.80
C ALA A 233 1.11 -9.84 2.73
N SER A 234 0.15 -10.77 2.89
CA SER A 234 -1.12 -10.81 2.15
C SER A 234 -2.27 -10.78 3.14
N ASP A 235 -3.42 -10.31 2.70
CA ASP A 235 -4.67 -10.34 3.45
C ASP A 235 -5.80 -10.90 2.58
N THR A 236 -6.87 -11.36 3.22
CA THR A 236 -8.04 -11.92 2.53
C THR A 236 -9.29 -11.16 2.93
N ALA A 237 -9.90 -10.49 1.96
CA ALA A 237 -11.19 -9.84 2.10
C ALA A 237 -12.32 -10.82 1.72
N SER A 238 -13.42 -10.76 2.45
CA SER A 238 -14.58 -11.64 2.24
C SER A 238 -15.88 -10.87 2.03
N ILE A 239 -16.81 -11.47 1.29
CA ILE A 239 -18.20 -11.01 1.16
C ILE A 239 -19.14 -12.15 1.51
N THR A 240 -20.26 -11.81 2.16
CA THR A 240 -21.39 -12.74 2.39
C THR A 240 -22.53 -12.34 1.47
N VAL A 241 -23.06 -13.31 0.72
CA VAL A 241 -24.28 -13.20 -0.07
C VAL A 241 -25.34 -13.98 0.65
N THR A 242 -26.45 -13.33 1.00
CA THR A 242 -27.58 -13.97 1.69
C THR A 242 -28.62 -14.44 0.68
N ALA A 243 -29.23 -15.58 0.97
CA ALA A 243 -30.34 -16.09 0.17
C ALA A 243 -31.57 -15.17 0.23
N VAL A 244 -32.30 -15.15 -0.86
CA VAL A 244 -33.64 -14.58 -0.98
C VAL A 244 -34.53 -15.71 -1.51
N ASN A 245 -35.68 -15.93 -0.90
CA ASN A 245 -36.58 -17.00 -1.35
C ASN A 245 -37.08 -16.74 -2.78
N ASP A 246 -36.82 -17.67 -3.67
CA ASP A 246 -37.41 -17.75 -5.00
C ASP A 246 -38.68 -18.58 -4.94
N ALA A 247 -39.61 -18.32 -5.83
CA ALA A 247 -40.83 -19.11 -5.91
C ALA A 247 -40.58 -20.41 -6.68
N PRO A 248 -41.09 -21.57 -6.19
CA PRO A 248 -40.93 -22.80 -6.92
C PRO A 248 -41.63 -22.74 -8.30
N VAL A 249 -41.01 -23.36 -9.28
CA VAL A 249 -41.55 -23.46 -10.64
C VAL A 249 -42.26 -24.81 -10.76
N LEU A 250 -43.55 -24.77 -11.13
CA LEU A 250 -44.33 -25.96 -11.39
C LEU A 250 -44.42 -26.20 -12.91
N GLY A 251 -43.85 -27.29 -13.37
CA GLY A 251 -43.99 -27.80 -14.72
C GLY A 251 -45.27 -28.58 -14.91
N THR A 252 -45.31 -29.45 -15.91
CA THR A 252 -46.50 -30.30 -16.17
C THR A 252 -46.53 -31.49 -15.21
N PRO A 253 -47.49 -31.54 -14.26
CA PRO A 253 -47.60 -32.64 -13.33
C PRO A 253 -48.10 -33.92 -14.02
N ALA A 254 -47.94 -35.04 -13.34
CA ALA A 254 -48.50 -36.30 -13.76
C ALA A 254 -50.06 -36.29 -13.62
N ASN A 255 -50.72 -37.01 -14.47
CA ASN A 255 -52.15 -37.22 -14.28
C ASN A 255 -52.41 -38.15 -13.11
N LEU A 256 -53.52 -37.95 -12.43
CA LEU A 256 -54.01 -38.92 -11.45
C LEU A 256 -54.36 -40.25 -12.13
N ALA A 257 -54.16 -41.36 -11.46
CA ALA A 257 -54.59 -42.64 -11.99
C ALA A 257 -56.08 -42.69 -12.14
N GLY A 258 -56.51 -43.23 -13.27
CA GLY A 258 -57.93 -43.40 -13.53
C GLY A 258 -58.63 -44.38 -12.52
N ILE A 259 -59.84 -44.07 -12.16
CA ILE A 259 -60.70 -44.94 -11.30
C ILE A 259 -61.92 -45.31 -12.04
N SER A 260 -62.63 -46.45 -11.63
CA SER A 260 -63.88 -46.78 -12.09
C SER A 260 -64.98 -45.95 -11.39
N GLU A 261 -66.18 -45.88 -12.00
CA GLU A 261 -67.33 -45.13 -11.44
C GLU A 261 -67.77 -45.65 -10.07
N ASP A 262 -67.53 -46.95 -9.79
CA ASP A 262 -67.91 -47.59 -8.54
C ASP A 262 -66.81 -47.60 -7.49
N ALA A 263 -65.60 -46.99 -7.73
CA ALA A 263 -64.47 -46.95 -6.82
C ALA A 263 -64.66 -45.91 -5.71
N THR A 264 -65.71 -46.05 -4.88
CA THR A 264 -66.07 -45.13 -3.81
C THR A 264 -65.11 -45.10 -2.63
N ASN A 265 -64.22 -46.08 -2.55
CA ASN A 265 -63.19 -46.19 -1.49
C ASN A 265 -61.82 -46.43 -2.13
N ASN A 266 -61.40 -45.60 -3.04
CA ASN A 266 -60.08 -45.67 -3.62
C ASN A 266 -59.00 -45.18 -2.63
N ALA A 267 -57.77 -45.67 -2.76
CA ALA A 267 -56.65 -45.33 -1.85
C ALA A 267 -56.08 -43.91 -2.03
N GLY A 268 -56.54 -43.21 -3.09
CA GLY A 268 -55.98 -41.91 -3.46
C GLY A 268 -54.53 -42.03 -3.97
N GLN A 269 -53.92 -40.87 -4.23
CA GLN A 269 -52.51 -40.77 -4.60
C GLN A 269 -51.83 -39.67 -3.75
N THR A 270 -50.55 -39.81 -3.51
CA THR A 270 -49.82 -38.81 -2.76
C THR A 270 -49.57 -37.56 -3.62
N VAL A 271 -49.53 -36.39 -3.00
CA VAL A 271 -49.14 -35.14 -3.69
C VAL A 271 -47.75 -35.31 -4.32
N SER A 272 -46.83 -36.00 -3.66
CA SER A 272 -45.50 -36.30 -4.17
C SER A 272 -45.53 -37.09 -5.48
N SER A 273 -46.49 -38.10 -5.62
CA SER A 273 -46.62 -38.84 -6.88
C SER A 273 -47.26 -38.01 -7.99
N LEU A 274 -48.07 -37.02 -7.62
CA LEU A 274 -48.69 -36.08 -8.57
C LEU A 274 -47.65 -35.07 -9.07
N LEU A 275 -46.86 -34.49 -8.18
CA LEU A 275 -45.81 -33.53 -8.52
C LEU A 275 -44.63 -34.21 -9.25
N GLY A 276 -44.21 -35.39 -8.79
CA GLY A 276 -43.09 -36.11 -9.35
C GLY A 276 -41.84 -35.19 -9.46
N SER A 277 -41.33 -35.05 -10.69
CA SER A 277 -40.24 -34.11 -11.03
C SER A 277 -40.76 -32.81 -11.66
N ALA A 278 -42.06 -32.53 -11.57
CA ALA A 278 -42.63 -31.32 -12.19
C ALA A 278 -42.38 -30.04 -11.37
N MET A 279 -42.05 -30.17 -10.09
CA MET A 279 -41.68 -29.03 -9.25
C MET A 279 -40.17 -28.89 -9.18
N SER A 280 -39.67 -27.71 -9.43
CA SER A 280 -38.29 -27.33 -9.23
C SER A 280 -38.22 -26.01 -8.47
N ASP A 281 -37.22 -25.89 -7.65
CA ASP A 281 -36.88 -24.68 -6.91
C ASP A 281 -35.39 -24.39 -7.06
N VAL A 282 -35.00 -23.11 -7.21
CA VAL A 282 -33.61 -22.72 -7.31
C VAL A 282 -32.97 -22.60 -5.93
N ASP A 283 -33.81 -22.37 -4.92
CA ASP A 283 -33.38 -22.47 -3.52
C ASP A 283 -33.20 -23.95 -3.16
N SER A 284 -32.00 -24.45 -3.24
CA SER A 284 -31.72 -25.83 -2.81
C SER A 284 -32.00 -26.00 -1.32
N GLY A 285 -33.13 -26.50 -0.97
CA GLY A 285 -33.50 -26.94 0.35
C GLY A 285 -32.96 -28.32 0.67
#